data_0de519f501d990080d547aa95c8532be
#
_entry.id   0de519f501d990080d547aa95c8532be
#
_cell.length_a   1.000
_cell.length_b   1.000
_cell.length_c   1.000
_cell.angle_alpha   90.00
_cell.angle_beta   90.00
_cell.angle_gamma   90.00
#
_symmetry.space_group_name_H-M   'P 1'
#
loop_
_entity.id
_entity.type
_entity.pdbx_description
1 polymer ?
#
loop_
_entity_poly.entity_id
_entity_poly.type
_entity_poly.pdbx_seq_one_letter_code
_entity_poly.pdbx_strand_id
1 'polypeptide(L)'
;AAGPVLGWAGTIRPELDLGPLLYTARTMPRWTFVLLGPQGEGNPLLPRLRRLPNVILPGGCPMAQVPDWLYRCNILMDFLRDDRTCDDLVSCRMLEYLATGRPVVSMLWPDQIEPLPDVVYGAHSDQEFLTLCRHALDEPPNFAAQRRRSHAAAASWPLRCTQVVNILTTAGLL
;
A
#
# COMPACT_ATOMS: atom_id res chain seq x y z
N ALA A 1 2.46 -20.02 -17.15
CA ALA A 1 1.86 -18.70 -16.89
C ALA A 1 2.73 -17.99 -15.85
N ALA A 2 3.03 -16.72 -16.07
CA ALA A 2 3.69 -15.89 -15.08
C ALA A 2 2.77 -15.79 -13.84
N GLY A 3 3.36 -15.84 -12.63
CA GLY A 3 2.62 -15.69 -11.38
C GLY A 3 2.09 -14.27 -11.20
N PRO A 4 1.26 -14.03 -10.16
CA PRO A 4 0.76 -12.69 -9.87
C PRO A 4 1.89 -11.74 -9.47
N VAL A 5 1.66 -10.44 -9.73
CA VAL A 5 2.57 -9.36 -9.39
C VAL A 5 1.98 -8.57 -8.22
N LEU A 6 2.73 -8.46 -7.14
CA LEU A 6 2.39 -7.68 -5.96
C LEU A 6 3.31 -6.46 -5.90
N GLY A 7 2.74 -5.27 -5.78
CA GLY A 7 3.47 -4.01 -5.86
C GLY A 7 3.44 -3.16 -4.60
N TRP A 8 4.54 -2.47 -4.36
CA TRP A 8 4.67 -1.42 -3.36
C TRP A 8 5.43 -0.25 -3.98
N ALA A 9 5.06 0.98 -3.65
CA ALA A 9 5.74 2.18 -4.11
C ALA A 9 6.03 3.13 -2.95
N GLY A 10 7.27 3.60 -2.86
CA GLY A 10 7.71 4.51 -1.82
C GLY A 10 9.22 4.48 -1.60
N THR A 11 9.72 5.26 -0.65
CA THR A 11 11.13 5.18 -0.23
C THR A 11 11.31 4.07 0.79
N ILE A 12 12.19 3.12 0.50
CA ILE A 12 12.55 2.07 1.46
C ILE A 12 13.44 2.68 2.54
N ARG A 13 12.89 2.85 3.72
CA ARG A 13 13.57 3.43 4.89
C ARG A 13 13.87 2.37 5.95
N PRO A 14 14.76 2.64 6.91
CA PRO A 14 15.07 1.71 8.00
C PRO A 14 13.84 1.25 8.78
N GLU A 15 12.90 2.17 9.00
CA GLU A 15 11.69 1.96 9.82
C GLU A 15 10.60 1.16 9.11
N LEU A 16 10.74 0.90 7.81
CA LEU A 16 9.75 0.13 7.07
C LEU A 16 9.84 -1.36 7.45
N ASP A 17 8.77 -1.91 8.01
CA ASP A 17 8.72 -3.34 8.31
C ASP A 17 8.53 -4.15 7.02
N LEU A 18 9.59 -4.79 6.57
CA LEU A 18 9.60 -5.69 5.42
C LEU A 18 9.49 -7.18 5.80
N GLY A 19 9.19 -7.49 7.06
CA GLY A 19 8.98 -8.86 7.55
C GLY A 19 7.89 -9.59 6.78
N PRO A 20 6.67 -9.03 6.67
CA PRO A 20 5.57 -9.64 5.93
C PRO A 20 5.91 -9.93 4.47
N LEU A 21 6.62 -9.00 3.80
CA LEU A 21 7.09 -9.20 2.44
C LEU A 21 8.10 -10.35 2.35
N LEU A 22 9.11 -10.36 3.22
CA LEU A 22 10.15 -11.39 3.21
C LEU A 22 9.56 -12.77 3.45
N TYR A 23 8.63 -12.89 4.40
CA TYR A 23 7.90 -14.12 4.68
C TYR A 23 7.11 -14.60 3.45
N THR A 24 6.31 -13.71 2.87
CA THR A 24 5.46 -14.01 1.72
C THR A 24 6.28 -14.37 0.49
N ALA A 25 7.34 -13.61 0.19
CA ALA A 25 8.19 -13.86 -0.98
C ALA A 25 8.93 -15.21 -0.91
N ARG A 26 9.32 -15.64 0.27
CA ARG A 26 9.93 -16.97 0.48
C ARG A 26 8.91 -18.09 0.34
N THR A 27 7.70 -17.88 0.84
CA THR A 27 6.64 -18.89 0.84
C THR A 27 6.01 -19.05 -0.56
N MET A 28 6.02 -17.98 -1.35
CA MET A 28 5.38 -17.92 -2.68
C MET A 28 6.40 -17.63 -3.80
N PRO A 29 7.31 -18.59 -4.12
CA PRO A 29 8.40 -18.33 -5.07
C PRO A 29 7.94 -18.09 -6.52
N ARG A 30 6.68 -18.41 -6.84
CA ARG A 30 6.09 -18.16 -8.15
C ARG A 30 5.41 -16.78 -8.28
N TRP A 31 5.29 -16.04 -7.18
CA TRP A 31 4.77 -14.69 -7.21
C TRP A 31 5.92 -13.70 -7.43
N THR A 32 5.63 -12.58 -8.07
CA THR A 32 6.61 -11.51 -8.28
C THR A 32 6.28 -10.34 -7.35
N PHE A 33 7.30 -9.85 -6.66
CA PHE A 33 7.18 -8.72 -5.74
C PHE A 33 7.99 -7.55 -6.28
N VAL A 34 7.33 -6.41 -6.48
CA VAL A 34 7.96 -5.19 -7.01
C VAL A 34 7.93 -4.10 -5.95
N LEU A 35 9.11 -3.62 -5.53
CA LEU A 35 9.24 -2.47 -4.64
C LEU A 35 9.83 -1.31 -5.43
N LEU A 36 8.96 -0.42 -5.86
CA LEU A 36 9.29 0.76 -6.66
C LEU A 36 9.66 1.92 -5.75
N GLY A 37 10.84 2.46 -5.92
CA GLY A 37 11.27 3.68 -5.24
C GLY A 37 12.72 3.66 -4.79
N PRO A 38 13.21 4.78 -4.26
CA PRO A 38 14.57 4.88 -3.75
C PRO A 38 14.82 3.90 -2.61
N GLN A 39 16.00 3.32 -2.62
CA GLN A 39 16.47 2.43 -1.57
C GLN A 39 17.34 3.23 -0.62
N GLY A 40 16.78 3.59 0.55
CA GLY A 40 17.55 4.19 1.63
C GLY A 40 18.48 3.17 2.28
N GLU A 41 19.46 3.67 2.99
CA GLU A 41 20.37 2.83 3.77
C GLU A 41 19.72 2.40 5.10
N GLY A 42 20.22 1.28 5.66
CA GLY A 42 19.92 0.88 7.04
C GLY A 42 18.73 -0.07 7.24
N ASN A 43 17.90 -0.36 6.22
CA ASN A 43 16.86 -1.36 6.42
C ASN A 43 17.48 -2.77 6.53
N PRO A 44 17.28 -3.47 7.68
CA PRO A 44 17.99 -4.73 7.97
C PRO A 44 17.54 -5.90 7.10
N LEU A 45 16.36 -5.83 6.52
CA LEU A 45 15.79 -6.90 5.69
C LEU A 45 16.08 -6.74 4.20
N LEU A 46 16.43 -5.54 3.74
CA LEU A 46 16.69 -5.26 2.32
C LEU A 46 17.77 -6.15 1.70
N PRO A 47 18.92 -6.43 2.35
CA PRO A 47 19.92 -7.36 1.81
C PRO A 47 19.40 -8.78 1.63
N ARG A 48 18.45 -9.22 2.46
CA ARG A 48 17.83 -10.55 2.37
C ARG A 48 16.84 -10.60 1.20
N LEU A 49 16.06 -9.54 1.00
CA LEU A 49 15.13 -9.41 -0.12
C LEU A 49 15.84 -9.37 -1.47
N ARG A 50 16.97 -8.67 -1.58
CA ARG A 50 17.80 -8.61 -2.80
C ARG A 50 18.29 -9.99 -3.27
N ARG A 51 18.34 -11.00 -2.40
CA ARG A 51 18.76 -12.36 -2.74
C ARG A 51 17.65 -13.24 -3.27
N LEU A 52 16.40 -12.76 -3.19
CA LEU A 52 15.24 -13.52 -3.66
C LEU A 52 15.02 -13.26 -5.15
N PRO A 53 14.96 -14.30 -6.00
CA PRO A 53 14.86 -14.14 -7.45
C PRO A 53 13.50 -13.58 -7.89
N ASN A 54 12.51 -13.63 -7.02
CA ASN A 54 11.14 -13.16 -7.25
C ASN A 54 10.87 -11.77 -6.65
N VAL A 55 11.90 -11.09 -6.13
CA VAL A 55 11.81 -9.70 -5.65
C VAL A 55 12.55 -8.77 -6.60
N ILE A 56 11.84 -7.79 -7.13
CA ILE A 56 12.35 -6.80 -8.08
C ILE A 56 12.41 -5.44 -7.41
N LEU A 57 13.57 -4.83 -7.44
CA LEU A 57 13.88 -3.52 -6.86
C LEU A 57 14.36 -2.57 -7.97
N PRO A 58 13.45 -2.01 -8.79
CA PRO A 58 13.83 -1.24 -9.97
C PRO A 58 14.47 0.13 -9.64
N GLY A 59 14.41 0.54 -8.37
CA GLY A 59 14.78 1.90 -7.96
C GLY A 59 13.64 2.89 -8.15
N GLY A 60 13.96 4.19 -8.12
CA GLY A 60 12.97 5.26 -8.31
C GLY A 60 12.65 5.50 -9.79
N CYS A 61 11.47 6.05 -10.05
CA CYS A 61 11.05 6.55 -11.35
C CYS A 61 10.41 7.94 -11.20
N PRO A 62 10.24 8.70 -12.28
CA PRO A 62 9.45 9.93 -12.26
C PRO A 62 8.05 9.69 -11.73
N MET A 63 7.53 10.61 -10.90
CA MET A 63 6.20 10.48 -10.26
C MET A 63 5.08 10.22 -11.27
N ALA A 64 5.15 10.80 -12.45
CA ALA A 64 4.17 10.58 -13.51
C ALA A 64 4.09 9.13 -14.01
N GLN A 65 5.12 8.32 -13.78
CA GLN A 65 5.17 6.91 -14.19
C GLN A 65 4.70 5.95 -13.08
N VAL A 66 4.60 6.41 -11.84
CA VAL A 66 4.18 5.58 -10.70
C VAL A 66 2.80 4.93 -10.94
N PRO A 67 1.78 5.64 -11.44
CA PRO A 67 0.48 5.02 -11.73
C PRO A 67 0.57 3.83 -12.68
N ASP A 68 1.39 3.90 -13.73
CA ASP A 68 1.55 2.81 -14.69
C ASP A 68 2.12 1.54 -14.06
N TRP A 69 3.05 1.70 -13.11
CA TRP A 69 3.56 0.59 -12.33
C TRP A 69 2.50 -0.02 -11.43
N LEU A 70 1.74 0.81 -10.72
CA LEU A 70 0.68 0.35 -9.82
C LEU A 70 -0.44 -0.39 -10.58
N TYR A 71 -0.84 0.12 -11.74
CA TYR A 71 -1.87 -0.52 -12.57
C TYR A 71 -1.45 -1.89 -13.12
N ARG A 72 -0.16 -2.19 -13.23
CA ARG A 72 0.35 -3.49 -13.66
C ARG A 72 0.36 -4.54 -12.56
N CYS A 73 0.19 -4.15 -11.30
CA CYS A 73 0.14 -5.07 -10.18
C CYS A 73 -1.25 -5.69 -10.05
N ASN A 74 -1.30 -6.94 -9.59
CA ASN A 74 -2.54 -7.62 -9.24
C ASN A 74 -3.04 -7.16 -7.86
N ILE A 75 -2.10 -6.95 -6.94
CA ILE A 75 -2.34 -6.48 -5.56
C ILE A 75 -1.33 -5.38 -5.26
N LEU A 76 -1.75 -4.41 -4.47
CA LEU A 76 -0.88 -3.41 -3.87
C LEU A 76 -0.67 -3.73 -2.38
N MET A 77 0.57 -3.60 -1.94
CA MET A 77 0.97 -3.91 -0.57
C MET A 77 1.27 -2.62 0.19
N ASP A 78 0.90 -2.55 1.45
CA ASP A 78 1.35 -1.50 2.34
C ASP A 78 1.94 -2.10 3.62
N PHE A 79 3.01 -1.48 4.12
CA PHE A 79 3.74 -1.97 5.27
C PHE A 79 3.79 -0.88 6.34
N LEU A 80 3.66 -1.31 7.60
CA LEU A 80 3.82 -0.42 8.73
C LEU A 80 5.24 0.16 8.77
N ARG A 81 5.33 1.34 9.31
CA ARG A 81 6.56 1.90 9.84
C ARG A 81 6.64 1.55 11.32
N ASP A 82 7.82 1.10 11.74
CA ASP A 82 8.07 0.71 13.14
C ASP A 82 8.36 1.93 14.05
N ASP A 83 7.91 3.11 13.68
CA ASP A 83 8.23 4.34 14.42
C ASP A 83 7.04 4.98 15.14
N ARG A 84 5.84 4.46 14.99
CA ARG A 84 4.58 4.97 15.56
C ARG A 84 4.37 6.48 15.46
N THR A 85 5.22 7.18 14.71
CA THR A 85 5.14 8.66 14.57
C THR A 85 3.97 9.10 13.68
N CYS A 86 3.28 8.15 13.06
CA CYS A 86 2.17 8.39 12.14
C CYS A 86 0.97 7.50 12.44
N ASP A 87 0.77 7.12 13.72
CA ASP A 87 -0.29 6.18 14.14
C ASP A 87 -1.69 6.64 13.70
N ASP A 88 -1.93 7.95 13.64
CA ASP A 88 -3.23 8.54 13.29
C ASP A 88 -3.41 8.88 11.80
N LEU A 89 -2.44 8.55 10.94
CA LEU A 89 -2.45 9.00 9.56
C LEU A 89 -2.58 7.85 8.55
N VAL A 90 -3.68 7.85 7.82
CA VAL A 90 -3.75 7.13 6.54
C VAL A 90 -2.81 7.80 5.55
N SER A 91 -1.80 7.09 5.07
CA SER A 91 -0.80 7.66 4.16
C SER A 91 -1.43 8.08 2.82
N CYS A 92 -0.93 9.16 2.21
CA CYS A 92 -1.34 9.55 0.85
C CYS A 92 -1.18 8.40 -0.15
N ARG A 93 -0.16 7.56 0.02
CA ARG A 93 0.05 6.35 -0.77
C ARG A 93 -1.14 5.40 -0.73
N MET A 94 -1.79 5.23 0.42
CA MET A 94 -2.99 4.40 0.52
C MET A 94 -4.10 4.92 -0.40
N LEU A 95 -4.32 6.23 -0.43
CA LEU A 95 -5.32 6.84 -1.32
C LEU A 95 -4.94 6.69 -2.81
N GLU A 96 -3.65 6.77 -3.14
CA GLU A 96 -3.15 6.49 -4.49
C GLU A 96 -3.41 5.03 -4.89
N TYR A 97 -3.21 4.09 -3.98
CA TYR A 97 -3.51 2.68 -4.19
C TYR A 97 -5.00 2.44 -4.42
N LEU A 98 -5.85 2.99 -3.57
CA LEU A 98 -7.30 2.90 -3.70
C LEU A 98 -7.80 3.50 -5.02
N ALA A 99 -7.18 4.60 -5.50
CA ALA A 99 -7.51 5.22 -6.77
C ALA A 99 -7.32 4.28 -7.97
N THR A 100 -6.39 3.31 -7.88
CA THR A 100 -6.24 2.29 -8.94
C THR A 100 -7.43 1.33 -9.01
N GLY A 101 -8.15 1.15 -7.92
CA GLY A 101 -9.18 0.11 -7.76
C GLY A 101 -8.63 -1.29 -7.51
N ARG A 102 -7.29 -1.49 -7.50
CA ARG A 102 -6.67 -2.78 -7.21
C ARG A 102 -6.89 -3.17 -5.73
N PRO A 103 -6.95 -4.46 -5.42
CA PRO A 103 -6.93 -4.91 -4.04
C PRO A 103 -5.70 -4.38 -3.31
N VAL A 104 -5.89 -3.95 -2.07
CA VAL A 104 -4.80 -3.46 -1.20
C VAL A 104 -4.74 -4.36 0.02
N VAL A 105 -3.56 -4.90 0.32
CA VAL A 105 -3.28 -5.65 1.54
C VAL A 105 -2.27 -4.86 2.37
N SER A 106 -2.61 -4.57 3.61
CA SER A 106 -1.84 -3.68 4.46
C SER A 106 -1.63 -4.24 5.86
N MET A 107 -0.48 -3.91 6.43
CA MET A 107 -0.17 -4.09 7.84
C MET A 107 -0.58 -2.83 8.62
N LEU A 108 -1.82 -2.41 8.50
CA LEU A 108 -2.34 -1.25 9.23
C LEU A 108 -2.64 -1.56 10.69
N TRP A 109 -2.47 -0.57 11.55
CA TRP A 109 -2.99 -0.63 12.91
C TRP A 109 -4.52 -0.65 12.89
N PRO A 110 -5.19 -1.25 13.89
CA PRO A 110 -6.65 -1.35 13.91
C PRO A 110 -7.39 -0.04 13.75
N ASP A 111 -6.90 1.03 14.36
CA ASP A 111 -7.43 2.40 14.27
C ASP A 111 -7.27 3.03 12.87
N GLN A 112 -6.30 2.57 12.09
CA GLN A 112 -6.10 2.99 10.70
C GLN A 112 -6.99 2.21 9.71
N ILE A 113 -7.43 1.01 10.07
CA ILE A 113 -8.34 0.20 9.24
C ILE A 113 -9.78 0.67 9.38
N GLU A 114 -10.19 1.12 10.56
CA GLU A 114 -11.56 1.57 10.84
C GLU A 114 -12.09 2.62 9.83
N PRO A 115 -11.28 3.63 9.38
CA PRO A 115 -11.72 4.57 8.35
C PRO A 115 -11.78 3.97 6.94
N LEU A 116 -11.30 2.75 6.73
CA LEU A 116 -11.16 2.09 5.42
C LEU A 116 -11.92 0.75 5.34
N PRO A 117 -13.14 0.64 5.92
CA PRO A 117 -13.86 -0.63 5.94
C PRO A 117 -14.17 -1.08 4.51
N ASP A 118 -14.06 -2.38 4.26
CA ASP A 118 -14.42 -3.02 2.99
C ASP A 118 -13.60 -2.59 1.76
N VAL A 119 -12.54 -1.81 1.91
CA VAL A 119 -11.69 -1.36 0.78
C VAL A 119 -10.23 -1.81 0.90
N VAL A 120 -9.78 -2.15 2.11
CA VAL A 120 -8.42 -2.63 2.41
C VAL A 120 -8.50 -3.93 3.20
N TYR A 121 -7.63 -4.87 2.87
CA TYR A 121 -7.41 -6.09 3.66
C TYR A 121 -6.33 -5.80 4.70
N GLY A 122 -6.72 -5.67 5.96
CA GLY A 122 -5.80 -5.38 7.06
C GLY A 122 -5.29 -6.65 7.73
N ALA A 123 -3.97 -6.81 7.81
CA ALA A 123 -3.28 -7.93 8.44
C ALA A 123 -2.58 -7.52 9.75
N HIS A 124 -2.51 -8.44 10.69
CA HIS A 124 -1.86 -8.24 12.00
C HIS A 124 -0.63 -9.16 12.20
N SER A 125 -0.31 -9.97 11.20
CA SER A 125 0.87 -10.86 11.23
C SER A 125 1.33 -11.18 9.80
N ASP A 126 2.59 -11.62 9.66
CA ASP A 126 3.15 -12.06 8.39
C ASP A 126 2.32 -13.18 7.74
N GLN A 127 1.79 -14.09 8.56
CA GLN A 127 1.01 -15.23 8.12
C GLN A 127 -0.38 -14.81 7.65
N GLU A 128 -1.01 -13.88 8.36
CA GLU A 128 -2.28 -13.29 7.95
C GLU A 128 -2.13 -12.46 6.69
N PHE A 129 -1.04 -11.67 6.56
CA PHE A 129 -0.71 -10.93 5.36
C PHE A 129 -0.67 -11.84 4.11
N LEU A 130 0.04 -12.97 4.20
CA LEU A 130 0.06 -13.95 3.11
C LEU A 130 -1.35 -14.49 2.81
N THR A 131 -2.12 -14.83 3.84
CA THR A 131 -3.49 -15.36 3.67
C THR A 131 -4.39 -14.36 2.98
N LEU A 132 -4.34 -13.09 3.39
CA LEU A 132 -5.10 -12.02 2.77
C LEU A 132 -4.62 -11.68 1.35
N CYS A 133 -3.32 -11.81 1.05
CA CYS A 133 -2.85 -11.70 -0.33
C CYS A 133 -3.46 -12.78 -1.24
N ARG A 134 -3.57 -14.03 -0.76
CA ARG A 134 -4.26 -15.09 -1.52
C ARG A 134 -5.73 -14.77 -1.74
N HIS A 135 -6.41 -14.37 -0.66
CA HIS A 135 -7.82 -13.98 -0.74
C HIS A 135 -8.06 -12.82 -1.72
N ALA A 136 -7.20 -11.80 -1.68
CA ALA A 136 -7.26 -10.65 -2.56
C ALA A 136 -7.01 -10.99 -4.04
N LEU A 137 -6.22 -12.04 -4.33
CA LEU A 137 -6.02 -12.55 -5.69
C LEU A 137 -7.26 -13.27 -6.24
N ASP A 138 -8.05 -13.88 -5.36
CA ASP A 138 -9.29 -14.57 -5.70
C ASP A 138 -10.50 -13.63 -5.74
N GLU A 139 -10.31 -12.33 -5.42
CA GLU A 139 -11.38 -11.33 -5.49
C GLU A 139 -11.93 -11.25 -6.91
N PRO A 140 -13.26 -11.34 -7.09
CA PRO A 140 -13.87 -11.21 -8.42
C PRO A 140 -13.49 -9.87 -9.07
N PRO A 141 -13.20 -9.86 -10.39
CA PRO A 141 -12.86 -8.63 -11.10
C PRO A 141 -13.90 -7.52 -10.84
N ASN A 142 -13.40 -6.34 -10.50
CA ASN A 142 -14.21 -5.15 -10.18
C ASN A 142 -15.14 -5.23 -8.96
N PHE A 143 -15.10 -6.32 -8.17
CA PHE A 143 -15.97 -6.49 -7.00
C PHE A 143 -15.95 -5.27 -6.06
N ALA A 144 -14.79 -4.84 -5.60
CA ALA A 144 -14.63 -3.67 -4.76
C ALA A 144 -13.90 -2.49 -5.46
N ALA A 145 -13.56 -2.62 -6.73
CA ALA A 145 -12.75 -1.62 -7.45
C ALA A 145 -13.43 -0.23 -7.47
N GLN A 146 -14.73 -0.18 -7.74
CA GLN A 146 -15.47 1.08 -7.74
C GLN A 146 -15.54 1.70 -6.34
N ARG A 147 -15.74 0.89 -5.30
CA ARG A 147 -15.78 1.34 -3.91
C ARG A 147 -14.43 1.95 -3.50
N ARG A 148 -13.31 1.31 -3.86
CA ARG A 148 -11.96 1.83 -3.63
C ARG A 148 -11.75 3.17 -4.30
N ARG A 149 -12.10 3.30 -5.59
CA ARG A 149 -11.99 4.57 -6.33
C ARG A 149 -12.87 5.67 -5.75
N SER A 150 -14.10 5.35 -5.37
CA SER A 150 -15.02 6.32 -4.73
C SER A 150 -14.46 6.82 -3.40
N HIS A 151 -13.86 5.93 -2.61
CA HIS A 151 -13.21 6.31 -1.35
C HIS A 151 -12.02 7.26 -1.59
N ALA A 152 -11.15 6.94 -2.53
CA ALA A 152 -10.03 7.81 -2.89
C ALA A 152 -10.50 9.17 -3.43
N ALA A 153 -11.54 9.19 -4.27
CA ALA A 153 -12.11 10.43 -4.82
C ALA A 153 -12.69 11.34 -3.73
N ALA A 154 -13.35 10.76 -2.72
CA ALA A 154 -13.89 11.49 -1.57
C ALA A 154 -12.80 12.13 -0.70
N ALA A 155 -11.57 11.63 -0.76
CA ALA A 155 -10.41 12.16 -0.03
C ALA A 155 -9.51 13.07 -0.90
N SER A 156 -10.01 13.54 -2.05
CA SER A 156 -9.24 14.39 -2.97
C SER A 156 -8.91 15.76 -2.36
N TRP A 157 -7.80 16.33 -2.77
CA TRP A 157 -7.34 17.64 -2.28
C TRP A 157 -8.39 18.76 -2.42
N PRO A 158 -9.10 18.92 -3.56
CA PRO A 158 -10.14 19.94 -3.67
C PRO A 158 -11.23 19.80 -2.59
N LEU A 159 -11.68 18.58 -2.32
CA LEU A 159 -12.68 18.33 -1.28
C LEU A 159 -12.13 18.59 0.11
N ARG A 160 -10.90 18.18 0.40
CA ARG A 160 -10.24 18.46 1.69
C ARG A 160 -10.05 19.96 1.92
N CYS A 161 -9.61 20.71 0.90
CA CYS A 161 -9.51 22.16 0.99
C CYS A 161 -10.87 22.79 1.31
N THR A 162 -11.95 22.36 0.63
CA THR A 162 -13.30 22.84 0.92
C THR A 162 -13.72 22.55 2.35
N GLN A 163 -13.44 21.36 2.87
CA GLN A 163 -13.74 20.99 4.25
C GLN A 163 -12.99 21.90 5.25
N VAL A 164 -11.69 22.13 5.02
CA VAL A 164 -10.89 23.02 5.89
C VAL A 164 -11.45 24.44 5.87
N VAL A 165 -11.74 25.00 4.69
CA VAL A 165 -12.34 26.34 4.57
C VAL A 165 -13.66 26.41 5.32
N ASN A 166 -14.54 25.42 5.17
CA ASN A 166 -15.82 25.39 5.88
C ASN A 166 -15.63 25.36 7.41
N ILE A 167 -14.69 24.55 7.91
CA ILE A 167 -14.37 24.49 9.35
C ILE A 167 -13.90 25.86 9.86
N LEU A 168 -12.95 26.50 9.16
CA LEU A 168 -12.41 27.79 9.56
C LEU A 168 -13.49 28.89 9.51
N THR A 169 -14.33 28.91 8.49
CA THR A 169 -15.45 29.84 8.38
C THR A 169 -16.46 29.65 9.53
N THR A 170 -16.81 28.40 9.84
CA THR A 170 -17.73 28.09 10.95
C THR A 170 -17.15 28.49 12.30
N ALA A 171 -15.82 28.39 12.45
CA ALA A 171 -15.11 28.82 13.66
C ALA A 171 -14.88 30.34 13.75
N GLY A 172 -15.28 31.13 12.73
CA GLY A 172 -15.07 32.56 12.69
C GLY A 172 -13.60 32.98 12.50
N LEU A 173 -12.82 32.07 11.84
CA LEU A 173 -11.38 32.29 11.58
C LEU A 173 -11.10 32.72 10.13
N LEU A 174 -12.13 32.70 9.28
CA LEU A 174 -12.16 33.22 7.92
C LEU A 174 -13.42 34.04 7.69
#